data_6bf8512160c9e6c8749f443ae139ef4f
#
_entry.id   6bf8512160c9e6c8749f443ae139ef4f
#
_cell.length_a   1.000
_cell.length_b   1.000
_cell.length_c   1.000
_cell.angle_alpha   90.00
_cell.angle_beta   90.00
_cell.angle_gamma   90.00
#
_symmetry.space_group_name_H-M   'P 1'
#
loop_
_entity.id
_entity.type
_entity.pdbx_description
1 polymer ?
#
loop_
_entity_poly.entity_id
_entity_poly.type
_entity_poly.pdbx_seq_one_letter_code
_entity_poly.pdbx_strand_id
1 'polypeptide(L)'
;MYERRRYVIQLLNPPQGLPIKVAALINDTTGTLIASSYTDPEMKIGCIFGTGVNAAYMEHAGSVPKIAHVGLPPDMPVAINCEYGAFDNEHIVLPLTKYDHIIDRDSPRPGQQAFEKMTAGLYLGEIFRLALLDLLECQPGLIFKGQDTSKLEKPYLLDASVLACIEDDPYENLLETRDVIEKSLGIQPTQPELEMIRRLAELIGTRAARLSACGVAAICKKKNIQSCHVGADGSVFTKYPHFKARGAQALREILDWAPDEKDKVSILAAEDGSGVGAALIAALTLKRFKAGNLAGIRDMGSMKTLV
;
A
#
# COMPACT_ATOMS: atom_id res chain seq x y z
N MET A 1 7.73 14.08 -15.51
CA MET A 1 7.88 14.25 -14.04
C MET A 1 8.27 15.68 -13.62
N TYR A 2 9.17 16.36 -14.33
CA TYR A 2 9.63 17.74 -14.00
C TYR A 2 8.50 18.80 -14.15
N GLU A 3 7.70 18.73 -15.19
CA GLU A 3 6.58 19.68 -15.41
C GLU A 3 5.46 19.53 -14.37
N ARG A 4 5.13 18.31 -13.95
CA ARG A 4 4.15 18.09 -12.87
C ARG A 4 4.59 18.69 -11.55
N ARG A 5 5.90 18.62 -11.20
CA ARG A 5 6.44 19.30 -10.00
C ARG A 5 6.28 20.81 -10.06
N ARG A 6 6.56 21.42 -11.21
CA ARG A 6 6.42 22.87 -11.43
C ARG A 6 4.97 23.30 -11.28
N TYR A 7 4.04 22.52 -11.80
CA TYR A 7 2.61 22.76 -11.71
C TYR A 7 2.09 22.65 -10.26
N VAL A 8 2.50 21.63 -9.50
CA VAL A 8 2.13 21.47 -8.08
C VAL A 8 2.69 22.63 -7.24
N ILE A 9 3.94 23.04 -7.45
CA ILE A 9 4.55 24.19 -6.75
C ILE A 9 3.81 25.49 -7.11
N GLN A 10 3.40 25.67 -8.35
CA GLN A 10 2.62 26.84 -8.76
C GLN A 10 1.21 26.86 -8.17
N LEU A 11 0.57 25.70 -8.02
CA LEU A 11 -0.75 25.57 -7.38
C LEU A 11 -0.67 25.80 -5.86
N LEU A 12 0.43 25.38 -5.22
CA LEU A 12 0.64 25.53 -3.77
C LEU A 12 1.26 26.86 -3.37
N ASN A 13 1.80 27.63 -4.33
CA ASN A 13 2.19 29.03 -4.14
C ASN A 13 1.14 29.95 -4.80
N PRO A 14 -0.05 30.09 -4.20
CA PRO A 14 -1.11 30.89 -4.83
C PRO A 14 -0.68 32.36 -4.93
N PRO A 15 -1.11 33.07 -6.00
CA PRO A 15 -0.84 34.49 -6.17
C PRO A 15 -1.50 35.39 -5.11
N GLN A 16 -2.15 34.83 -4.10
CA GLN A 16 -3.02 35.52 -3.14
C GLN A 16 -2.42 35.72 -1.74
N GLY A 17 -1.09 35.79 -1.60
CA GLY A 17 -0.50 36.29 -0.36
C GLY A 17 -0.60 35.38 0.89
N LEU A 18 -0.88 34.10 0.73
CA LEU A 18 -0.80 33.16 1.84
C LEU A 18 0.67 33.01 2.31
N PRO A 19 0.97 33.10 3.63
CA PRO A 19 2.32 33.00 4.15
C PRO A 19 2.84 31.55 4.18
N ILE A 20 2.56 30.79 3.11
CA ILE A 20 2.94 29.39 2.95
C ILE A 20 3.99 29.26 1.87
N LYS A 21 5.09 28.57 2.17
CA LYS A 21 6.15 28.28 1.19
C LYS A 21 6.43 26.79 1.18
N VAL A 22 6.51 26.18 -0.01
CA VAL A 22 6.84 24.76 -0.19
C VAL A 22 8.35 24.57 -0.12
N ALA A 23 8.82 23.97 0.98
CA ALA A 23 10.25 23.71 1.21
C ALA A 23 10.73 22.43 0.52
N ALA A 24 9.90 21.39 0.46
CA ALA A 24 10.22 20.10 -0.17
C ALA A 24 8.96 19.43 -0.69
N LEU A 25 9.12 18.55 -1.67
CA LEU A 25 8.09 17.65 -2.18
C LEU A 25 8.62 16.23 -2.08
N ILE A 26 7.91 15.36 -1.39
CA ILE A 26 8.29 13.96 -1.20
C ILE A 26 7.17 13.01 -1.60
N ASN A 27 7.52 11.74 -1.81
CA ASN A 27 6.57 10.66 -1.88
C ASN A 27 6.15 10.23 -0.45
N ASP A 28 4.90 9.82 -0.25
CA ASP A 28 4.33 9.40 1.03
C ASP A 28 5.10 8.26 1.69
N THR A 29 5.47 7.23 0.91
CA THR A 29 6.22 6.07 1.40
C THR A 29 7.63 6.47 1.87
N THR A 30 8.30 7.39 1.15
CA THR A 30 9.57 7.96 1.59
C THR A 30 9.38 8.78 2.87
N GLY A 31 8.27 9.49 3.00
CA GLY A 31 7.89 10.18 4.24
C GLY A 31 7.78 9.20 5.40
N THR A 32 7.04 8.12 5.22
CA THR A 32 6.86 7.05 6.22
C THR A 32 8.21 6.45 6.64
N LEU A 33 9.12 6.16 5.71
CA LEU A 33 10.46 5.68 6.00
C LEU A 33 11.23 6.67 6.90
N ILE A 34 11.25 7.95 6.53
CA ILE A 34 12.01 8.98 7.26
C ILE A 34 11.42 9.24 8.64
N ALA A 35 10.09 9.32 8.75
CA ALA A 35 9.41 9.52 10.03
C ALA A 35 9.69 8.35 10.98
N SER A 36 9.52 7.12 10.53
CA SER A 36 9.74 5.92 11.34
C SER A 36 11.20 5.77 11.75
N SER A 37 12.16 6.02 10.84
CA SER A 37 13.60 5.95 11.13
C SER A 37 14.09 7.04 12.07
N TYR A 38 13.34 8.15 12.19
CA TYR A 38 13.69 9.23 13.11
C TYR A 38 13.49 8.85 14.58
N THR A 39 12.48 8.04 14.86
CA THR A 39 12.11 7.58 16.21
C THR A 39 12.68 6.22 16.57
N ASP A 40 12.96 5.38 15.56
CA ASP A 40 13.42 4.01 15.74
C ASP A 40 14.61 3.69 14.79
N PRO A 41 15.84 3.54 15.33
CA PRO A 41 17.03 3.26 14.52
C PRO A 41 17.03 1.87 13.85
N GLU A 42 16.19 0.95 14.31
CA GLU A 42 16.01 -0.37 13.69
C GLU A 42 15.10 -0.32 12.45
N MET A 43 14.41 0.79 12.21
CA MET A 43 13.61 1.00 11.01
C MET A 43 14.48 1.08 9.75
N LYS A 44 14.27 0.15 8.83
CA LYS A 44 15.04 0.08 7.57
C LYS A 44 14.16 0.23 6.33
N ILE A 45 12.85 -0.01 6.47
CA ILE A 45 11.89 -0.02 5.36
C ILE A 45 10.66 0.77 5.78
N GLY A 46 10.15 1.61 4.88
CA GLY A 46 8.84 2.25 5.02
C GLY A 46 7.88 1.65 4.00
N CYS A 47 6.64 1.37 4.38
CA CYS A 47 5.62 0.79 3.52
C CYS A 47 4.32 1.58 3.58
N ILE A 48 3.57 1.55 2.51
CA ILE A 48 2.18 1.95 2.44
C ILE A 48 1.35 0.73 2.05
N PHE A 49 0.36 0.38 2.89
CA PHE A 49 -0.66 -0.63 2.61
C PHE A 49 -2.02 0.00 2.84
N GLY A 50 -2.52 0.68 1.82
CA GLY A 50 -3.74 1.49 1.86
C GLY A 50 -4.53 1.40 0.57
N THR A 51 -4.97 2.54 0.04
CA THR A 51 -5.60 2.65 -1.29
C THR A 51 -4.67 2.16 -2.40
N GLY A 52 -3.37 2.36 -2.23
CA GLY A 52 -2.30 1.79 -3.05
C GLY A 52 -1.33 0.97 -2.22
N VAL A 53 -0.28 0.43 -2.87
CA VAL A 53 0.80 -0.32 -2.23
C VAL A 53 2.15 0.16 -2.71
N ASN A 54 3.07 0.41 -1.76
CA ASN A 54 4.43 0.82 -2.08
C ASN A 54 5.39 0.55 -0.91
N ALA A 55 6.71 0.59 -1.19
CA ALA A 55 7.74 0.63 -0.16
C ALA A 55 8.88 1.58 -0.53
N ALA A 56 9.64 1.96 0.50
CA ALA A 56 10.88 2.71 0.37
C ALA A 56 11.94 2.16 1.34
N TYR A 57 13.19 2.25 0.95
CA TYR A 57 14.34 1.88 1.78
C TYR A 57 15.55 2.77 1.47
N MET A 58 16.60 2.71 2.32
CA MET A 58 17.82 3.47 2.08
C MET A 58 18.84 2.65 1.29
N GLU A 59 19.46 3.29 0.31
CA GLU A 59 20.52 2.71 -0.53
C GLU A 59 21.74 3.65 -0.57
N HIS A 60 22.91 3.15 -0.92
CA HIS A 60 24.07 3.98 -1.18
C HIS A 60 24.01 4.58 -2.58
N ALA A 61 24.31 5.86 -2.74
CA ALA A 61 24.25 6.57 -4.03
C ALA A 61 25.08 5.88 -5.13
N GLY A 62 26.21 5.31 -4.77
CA GLY A 62 27.07 4.56 -5.69
C GLY A 62 26.46 3.27 -6.25
N SER A 63 25.44 2.73 -5.58
CA SER A 63 24.69 1.54 -6.03
C SER A 63 23.50 1.90 -6.95
N VAL A 64 23.28 3.19 -7.25
CA VAL A 64 22.13 3.67 -8.03
C VAL A 64 22.60 4.31 -9.34
N PRO A 65 22.73 3.55 -10.45
CA PRO A 65 23.25 4.06 -11.71
C PRO A 65 22.51 5.28 -12.27
N LYS A 66 21.20 5.34 -12.03
CA LYS A 66 20.33 6.45 -12.53
C LYS A 66 20.71 7.83 -11.98
N ILE A 67 21.43 7.91 -10.86
CA ILE A 67 21.86 9.18 -10.25
C ILE A 67 23.37 9.40 -10.31
N ALA A 68 24.13 8.53 -10.98
CA ALA A 68 25.57 8.67 -11.12
C ALA A 68 25.99 10.05 -11.69
N HIS A 69 25.18 10.59 -12.60
CA HIS A 69 25.39 11.91 -13.20
C HIS A 69 25.25 13.08 -12.23
N VAL A 70 24.72 12.87 -11.03
CA VAL A 70 24.54 13.92 -10.00
C VAL A 70 25.82 14.18 -9.23
N GLY A 71 26.80 13.27 -9.27
CA GLY A 71 28.10 13.41 -8.60
C GLY A 71 28.01 13.35 -7.07
N LEU A 72 27.06 12.60 -6.51
CA LEU A 72 26.96 12.37 -5.07
C LEU A 72 28.10 11.47 -4.58
N PRO A 73 28.57 11.62 -3.33
CA PRO A 73 29.48 10.66 -2.71
C PRO A 73 28.91 9.24 -2.79
N PRO A 74 29.70 8.23 -3.18
CA PRO A 74 29.20 6.86 -3.39
C PRO A 74 28.57 6.23 -2.14
N ASP A 75 29.03 6.58 -0.95
CA ASP A 75 28.56 6.13 0.35
C ASP A 75 27.38 6.95 0.92
N MET A 76 27.00 8.02 0.22
CA MET A 76 25.87 8.87 0.65
C MET A 76 24.56 8.08 0.63
N PRO A 77 23.81 8.05 1.75
CA PRO A 77 22.50 7.38 1.78
C PRO A 77 21.46 8.17 0.97
N VAL A 78 20.74 7.45 0.11
CA VAL A 78 19.62 7.98 -0.69
C VAL A 78 18.40 7.10 -0.51
N ALA A 79 17.23 7.71 -0.40
CA ALA A 79 15.98 6.96 -0.32
C ALA A 79 15.56 6.44 -1.70
N ILE A 80 15.29 5.16 -1.78
CA ILE A 80 14.71 4.50 -2.95
C ILE A 80 13.20 4.37 -2.74
N ASN A 81 12.44 5.05 -3.57
CA ASN A 81 11.01 4.80 -3.73
C ASN A 81 10.82 3.65 -4.72
N CYS A 82 10.34 2.51 -4.26
CA CYS A 82 10.34 1.27 -5.04
C CYS A 82 9.30 1.29 -6.17
N GLU A 83 8.11 1.84 -5.93
CA GLU A 83 6.97 1.80 -6.86
C GLU A 83 6.66 0.35 -7.32
N TYR A 84 6.77 -0.62 -6.39
CA TYR A 84 6.60 -2.03 -6.71
C TYR A 84 5.13 -2.43 -6.97
N GLY A 85 4.18 -1.52 -6.78
CA GLY A 85 2.83 -1.71 -7.29
C GLY A 85 2.80 -2.04 -8.79
N ALA A 86 3.80 -1.57 -9.53
CA ALA A 86 4.00 -1.86 -10.95
C ALA A 86 4.77 -3.17 -11.24
N PHE A 87 5.04 -3.99 -10.22
CA PHE A 87 5.72 -5.28 -10.43
C PHE A 87 4.86 -6.20 -11.30
N ASP A 88 5.53 -6.90 -12.22
CA ASP A 88 4.95 -7.90 -13.12
C ASP A 88 3.81 -7.38 -14.02
N ASN A 89 3.94 -6.15 -14.53
CA ASN A 89 2.99 -5.62 -15.52
C ASN A 89 2.91 -6.49 -16.79
N GLU A 90 3.94 -7.29 -17.05
CA GLU A 90 4.00 -8.27 -18.15
C GLU A 90 3.24 -9.56 -17.85
N HIS A 91 2.69 -9.73 -16.65
CA HIS A 91 1.87 -10.89 -16.22
C HIS A 91 2.61 -12.25 -16.35
N ILE A 92 3.86 -12.33 -15.91
CA ILE A 92 4.72 -13.52 -16.04
C ILE A 92 4.79 -14.34 -14.75
N VAL A 93 4.78 -13.70 -13.60
CA VAL A 93 5.12 -14.31 -12.29
C VAL A 93 3.93 -14.35 -11.33
N LEU A 94 3.12 -13.28 -11.28
CA LEU A 94 2.02 -13.18 -10.33
C LEU A 94 0.91 -14.20 -10.65
N PRO A 95 0.35 -14.86 -9.63
CA PRO A 95 -0.74 -15.84 -9.82
C PRO A 95 -2.08 -15.13 -10.06
N LEU A 96 -2.19 -14.47 -11.21
CA LEU A 96 -3.39 -13.72 -11.60
C LEU A 96 -4.58 -14.65 -11.79
N THR A 97 -5.72 -14.25 -11.29
CA THR A 97 -7.01 -14.87 -11.52
C THR A 97 -7.77 -14.15 -12.64
N LYS A 98 -8.85 -14.74 -13.13
CA LYS A 98 -9.74 -14.05 -14.08
C LYS A 98 -10.27 -12.71 -13.56
N TYR A 99 -10.45 -12.57 -12.25
CA TYR A 99 -10.91 -11.31 -11.62
C TYR A 99 -9.84 -10.23 -11.74
N ASP A 100 -8.58 -10.57 -11.54
CA ASP A 100 -7.46 -9.65 -11.68
C ASP A 100 -7.35 -9.14 -13.13
N HIS A 101 -7.55 -10.02 -14.11
CA HIS A 101 -7.59 -9.64 -15.53
C HIS A 101 -8.77 -8.71 -15.88
N ILE A 102 -9.95 -8.93 -15.28
CA ILE A 102 -11.11 -8.05 -15.47
C ILE A 102 -10.82 -6.67 -14.89
N ILE A 103 -10.31 -6.61 -13.65
CA ILE A 103 -9.92 -5.35 -12.99
C ILE A 103 -8.86 -4.61 -13.81
N ASP A 104 -7.85 -5.31 -14.30
CA ASP A 104 -6.81 -4.69 -15.12
C ASP A 104 -7.39 -4.08 -16.40
N ARG A 105 -8.15 -4.85 -17.15
CA ARG A 105 -8.78 -4.41 -18.40
C ARG A 105 -9.67 -3.17 -18.22
N ASP A 106 -10.49 -3.17 -17.16
CA ASP A 106 -11.52 -2.16 -16.93
C ASP A 106 -11.00 -0.97 -16.08
N SER A 107 -9.73 -1.00 -15.67
CA SER A 107 -9.09 0.08 -14.91
C SER A 107 -8.73 1.27 -15.79
N PRO A 108 -8.51 2.47 -15.20
CA PRO A 108 -8.03 3.65 -15.95
C PRO A 108 -6.64 3.45 -16.58
N ARG A 109 -5.90 2.41 -16.18
CA ARG A 109 -4.53 2.11 -16.66
C ARG A 109 -4.36 0.61 -16.88
N PRO A 110 -4.93 0.04 -17.94
CA PRO A 110 -4.72 -1.36 -18.29
C PRO A 110 -3.23 -1.66 -18.51
N GLY A 111 -2.77 -2.84 -18.09
CA GLY A 111 -1.39 -3.28 -18.19
C GLY A 111 -0.42 -2.55 -17.23
N GLN A 112 -0.91 -1.80 -16.25
CA GLN A 112 -0.08 -1.12 -15.26
C GLN A 112 -0.55 -1.46 -13.84
N GLN A 113 0.38 -1.41 -12.88
CA GLN A 113 0.10 -1.62 -11.46
C GLN A 113 -0.50 -3.02 -11.16
N ALA A 114 0.01 -4.05 -11.83
CA ALA A 114 -0.50 -5.42 -11.69
C ALA A 114 -0.47 -5.91 -10.24
N PHE A 115 0.65 -5.70 -9.54
CA PHE A 115 0.79 -6.09 -8.13
C PHE A 115 -0.16 -5.29 -7.22
N GLU A 116 -0.27 -3.99 -7.43
CA GLU A 116 -1.15 -3.11 -6.66
C GLU A 116 -2.61 -3.52 -6.79
N LYS A 117 -3.06 -3.88 -8.01
CA LYS A 117 -4.42 -4.33 -8.29
C LYS A 117 -4.81 -5.61 -7.56
N MET A 118 -3.83 -6.44 -7.17
CA MET A 118 -4.06 -7.66 -6.41
C MET A 118 -4.09 -7.46 -4.89
N THR A 119 -3.50 -6.38 -4.38
CA THR A 119 -3.14 -6.24 -2.95
C THR A 119 -3.70 -5.00 -2.27
N ALA A 120 -3.91 -3.92 -3.01
CA ALA A 120 -4.33 -2.65 -2.44
C ALA A 120 -5.83 -2.58 -2.14
N GLY A 121 -6.17 -1.85 -1.08
CA GLY A 121 -7.53 -1.75 -0.57
C GLY A 121 -8.56 -1.24 -1.58
N LEU A 122 -8.13 -0.44 -2.56
CA LEU A 122 -9.01 0.02 -3.64
C LEU A 122 -9.66 -1.14 -4.42
N TYR A 123 -8.96 -2.28 -4.53
CA TYR A 123 -9.37 -3.38 -5.40
C TYR A 123 -9.96 -4.59 -4.67
N LEU A 124 -9.74 -4.75 -3.35
CA LEU A 124 -10.16 -5.95 -2.63
C LEU A 124 -11.67 -6.16 -2.69
N GLY A 125 -12.45 -5.09 -2.52
CA GLY A 125 -13.91 -5.15 -2.63
C GLY A 125 -14.38 -5.50 -4.03
N GLU A 126 -13.68 -5.03 -5.06
CA GLU A 126 -14.02 -5.34 -6.45
C GLU A 126 -13.69 -6.80 -6.81
N ILE A 127 -12.57 -7.34 -6.31
CA ILE A 127 -12.25 -8.77 -6.46
C ILE A 127 -13.35 -9.62 -5.82
N PHE A 128 -13.80 -9.24 -4.64
CA PHE A 128 -14.88 -9.94 -3.92
C PHE A 128 -16.21 -9.87 -4.69
N ARG A 129 -16.59 -8.69 -5.18
CA ARG A 129 -17.78 -8.50 -5.99
C ARG A 129 -17.77 -9.36 -7.25
N LEU A 130 -16.65 -9.37 -7.98
CA LEU A 130 -16.49 -10.16 -9.20
C LEU A 130 -16.57 -11.67 -8.91
N ALA A 131 -16.02 -12.12 -7.78
CA ALA A 131 -16.10 -13.53 -7.39
C ALA A 131 -17.54 -13.93 -7.03
N LEU A 132 -18.32 -13.08 -6.36
CA LEU A 132 -19.75 -13.33 -6.11
C LEU A 132 -20.56 -13.36 -7.41
N LEU A 133 -20.29 -12.42 -8.32
CA LEU A 133 -20.95 -12.37 -9.63
C LEU A 133 -20.67 -13.64 -10.45
N ASP A 134 -19.42 -14.09 -10.45
CA ASP A 134 -19.02 -15.33 -11.11
C ASP A 134 -19.73 -16.58 -10.55
N LEU A 135 -19.91 -16.66 -9.25
CA LEU A 135 -20.66 -17.76 -8.62
C LEU A 135 -22.13 -17.75 -9.05
N LEU A 136 -22.75 -16.57 -9.20
CA LEU A 136 -24.11 -16.44 -9.72
C LEU A 136 -24.22 -16.89 -11.17
N GLU A 137 -23.26 -16.51 -12.02
CA GLU A 137 -23.26 -16.83 -13.45
C GLU A 137 -22.94 -18.31 -13.71
N CYS A 138 -21.95 -18.86 -13.02
CA CYS A 138 -21.53 -20.24 -13.21
C CYS A 138 -22.54 -21.27 -12.70
N GLN A 139 -23.32 -20.93 -11.67
CA GLN A 139 -24.29 -21.82 -11.06
C GLN A 139 -25.60 -21.05 -10.74
N PRO A 140 -26.41 -20.76 -11.76
CA PRO A 140 -27.65 -20.02 -11.58
C PRO A 140 -28.57 -20.68 -10.56
N GLY A 141 -28.99 -19.89 -9.55
CA GLY A 141 -29.90 -20.35 -8.48
C GLY A 141 -29.25 -21.16 -7.37
N LEU A 142 -27.90 -21.29 -7.34
CA LEU A 142 -27.18 -21.88 -6.21
C LEU A 142 -27.12 -20.92 -5.01
N ILE A 143 -26.84 -19.65 -5.27
CA ILE A 143 -26.77 -18.60 -4.25
C ILE A 143 -27.79 -17.51 -4.52
N PHE A 144 -28.28 -16.86 -3.46
CA PHE A 144 -29.22 -15.73 -3.47
C PHE A 144 -30.49 -15.98 -4.28
N LYS A 145 -30.99 -17.24 -4.24
CA LYS A 145 -32.12 -17.70 -5.05
C LYS A 145 -33.35 -16.80 -4.87
N GLY A 146 -33.85 -16.29 -6.00
CA GLY A 146 -35.06 -15.46 -6.03
C GLY A 146 -34.89 -14.04 -5.52
N GLN A 147 -33.69 -13.59 -5.25
CA GLN A 147 -33.39 -12.23 -4.82
C GLN A 147 -32.89 -11.35 -5.96
N ASP A 148 -33.05 -10.05 -5.82
CA ASP A 148 -32.48 -9.07 -6.77
C ASP A 148 -30.97 -8.91 -6.50
N THR A 149 -30.16 -9.35 -7.46
CA THR A 149 -28.71 -9.29 -7.43
C THR A 149 -28.12 -8.22 -8.33
N SER A 150 -28.94 -7.36 -8.94
CA SER A 150 -28.54 -6.35 -9.94
C SER A 150 -27.47 -5.37 -9.43
N LYS A 151 -27.43 -5.12 -8.12
CA LYS A 151 -26.38 -4.28 -7.52
C LYS A 151 -24.98 -4.87 -7.66
N LEU A 152 -24.83 -6.19 -7.78
CA LEU A 152 -23.54 -6.84 -8.03
C LEU A 152 -22.98 -6.51 -9.43
N GLU A 153 -23.80 -6.04 -10.37
CA GLU A 153 -23.33 -5.60 -11.67
C GLU A 153 -22.60 -4.25 -11.62
N LYS A 154 -22.78 -3.47 -10.54
CA LYS A 154 -22.17 -2.14 -10.39
C LYS A 154 -20.70 -2.24 -9.95
N PRO A 155 -19.72 -1.87 -10.80
CA PRO A 155 -18.31 -1.89 -10.45
C PRO A 155 -17.99 -1.02 -9.23
N TYR A 156 -17.06 -1.48 -8.41
CA TYR A 156 -16.55 -0.79 -7.20
C TYR A 156 -17.64 -0.39 -6.19
N LEU A 157 -18.77 -1.09 -6.17
CA LEU A 157 -19.82 -0.86 -5.16
C LEU A 157 -19.38 -1.31 -3.77
N LEU A 158 -18.58 -2.36 -3.70
CA LEU A 158 -18.01 -2.90 -2.46
C LEU A 158 -16.56 -2.44 -2.33
N ASP A 159 -16.17 -2.04 -1.13
CA ASP A 159 -14.79 -1.67 -0.80
C ASP A 159 -14.17 -2.61 0.23
N ALA A 160 -12.90 -2.38 0.59
CA ALA A 160 -12.18 -3.22 1.55
C ALA A 160 -12.79 -3.19 2.96
N SER A 161 -13.58 -2.16 3.32
CA SER A 161 -14.22 -2.11 4.64
C SER A 161 -15.33 -3.12 4.79
N VAL A 162 -16.02 -3.47 3.70
CA VAL A 162 -17.01 -4.55 3.68
C VAL A 162 -16.35 -5.89 4.01
N LEU A 163 -15.22 -6.19 3.37
CA LEU A 163 -14.48 -7.42 3.66
C LEU A 163 -13.96 -7.43 5.10
N ALA A 164 -13.47 -6.28 5.57
CA ALA A 164 -12.99 -6.15 6.95
C ALA A 164 -14.10 -6.42 7.97
N CYS A 165 -15.32 -5.90 7.75
CA CYS A 165 -16.48 -6.16 8.60
C CYS A 165 -16.86 -7.65 8.58
N ILE A 166 -16.85 -8.28 7.40
CA ILE A 166 -17.15 -9.71 7.25
C ILE A 166 -16.15 -10.59 8.02
N GLU A 167 -14.85 -10.26 7.94
CA GLU A 167 -13.81 -11.05 8.60
C GLU A 167 -13.77 -10.82 10.13
N ASP A 168 -14.14 -9.63 10.59
CA ASP A 168 -14.12 -9.26 12.02
C ASP A 168 -15.40 -9.63 12.77
N ASP A 169 -16.40 -10.17 12.06
CA ASP A 169 -17.69 -10.55 12.63
C ASP A 169 -17.52 -11.56 13.78
N PRO A 170 -17.80 -11.19 15.03
CA PRO A 170 -17.57 -12.04 16.19
C PRO A 170 -18.68 -13.06 16.43
N TYR A 171 -19.79 -12.98 15.70
CA TYR A 171 -20.96 -13.80 15.93
C TYR A 171 -20.93 -15.11 15.13
N GLU A 172 -21.24 -16.24 15.76
CA GLU A 172 -21.31 -17.54 15.09
C GLU A 172 -22.34 -17.55 13.94
N ASN A 173 -23.44 -16.82 14.09
CA ASN A 173 -24.47 -16.69 13.07
C ASN A 173 -24.19 -15.60 12.03
N LEU A 174 -22.99 -14.97 12.07
CA LEU A 174 -22.54 -13.97 11.11
C LEU A 174 -23.53 -12.79 10.97
N LEU A 175 -23.96 -12.24 12.10
CA LEU A 175 -24.97 -11.18 12.15
C LEU A 175 -24.48 -9.89 11.47
N GLU A 176 -23.25 -9.46 11.75
CA GLU A 176 -22.67 -8.25 11.13
C GLU A 176 -22.43 -8.45 9.64
N THR A 177 -22.03 -9.65 9.23
CA THR A 177 -21.90 -10.04 7.82
C THR A 177 -23.25 -9.92 7.10
N ARG A 178 -24.33 -10.44 7.71
CA ARG A 178 -25.67 -10.32 7.18
C ARG A 178 -26.07 -8.86 6.97
N ASP A 179 -25.87 -8.04 8.01
CA ASP A 179 -26.25 -6.63 8.01
C ASP A 179 -25.48 -5.83 6.95
N VAL A 180 -24.17 -6.05 6.82
CA VAL A 180 -23.37 -5.33 5.83
C VAL A 180 -23.71 -5.74 4.39
N ILE A 181 -24.02 -7.03 4.14
CA ILE A 181 -24.45 -7.51 2.82
C ILE A 181 -25.85 -6.99 2.47
N GLU A 182 -26.80 -7.03 3.41
CA GLU A 182 -28.14 -6.49 3.19
C GLU A 182 -28.07 -4.98 2.90
N LYS A 183 -27.29 -4.23 3.66
CA LYS A 183 -27.13 -2.79 3.49
C LYS A 183 -26.49 -2.42 2.16
N SER A 184 -25.44 -3.14 1.77
CA SER A 184 -24.68 -2.85 0.56
C SER A 184 -25.38 -3.33 -0.70
N LEU A 185 -25.87 -4.56 -0.68
CA LEU A 185 -26.40 -5.26 -1.86
C LEU A 185 -27.93 -5.37 -1.86
N GLY A 186 -28.61 -5.29 -0.70
CA GLY A 186 -30.03 -5.55 -0.58
C GLY A 186 -30.38 -7.03 -0.60
N ILE A 187 -29.40 -7.90 -0.40
CA ILE A 187 -29.51 -9.36 -0.41
C ILE A 187 -29.62 -9.84 1.05
N GLN A 188 -30.48 -10.82 1.30
CA GLN A 188 -30.62 -11.50 2.59
C GLN A 188 -30.03 -12.91 2.50
N PRO A 189 -28.76 -13.11 2.82
CA PRO A 189 -28.10 -14.39 2.68
C PRO A 189 -28.63 -15.40 3.72
N THR A 190 -28.72 -16.65 3.31
CA THR A 190 -28.91 -17.80 4.21
C THR A 190 -27.62 -18.08 4.99
N GLN A 191 -27.70 -18.90 6.05
CA GLN A 191 -26.52 -19.20 6.86
C GLN A 191 -25.37 -19.85 6.06
N PRO A 192 -25.61 -20.82 5.17
CA PRO A 192 -24.55 -21.37 4.31
C PRO A 192 -23.93 -20.33 3.36
N GLU A 193 -24.72 -19.38 2.86
CA GLU A 193 -24.23 -18.29 2.01
C GLU A 193 -23.37 -17.31 2.80
N LEU A 194 -23.71 -17.01 4.06
CA LEU A 194 -22.89 -16.20 4.95
C LEU A 194 -21.53 -16.82 5.23
N GLU A 195 -21.48 -18.13 5.47
CA GLU A 195 -20.23 -18.89 5.66
C GLU A 195 -19.37 -18.87 4.41
N MET A 196 -19.95 -19.03 3.23
CA MET A 196 -19.28 -18.92 1.94
C MET A 196 -18.73 -17.49 1.72
N ILE A 197 -19.52 -16.45 1.99
CA ILE A 197 -19.18 -15.04 1.91
C ILE A 197 -17.97 -14.75 2.81
N ARG A 198 -18.01 -15.19 4.08
CA ARG A 198 -16.89 -15.04 5.01
C ARG A 198 -15.63 -15.71 4.50
N ARG A 199 -15.75 -16.97 4.04
CA ARG A 199 -14.61 -17.71 3.51
C ARG A 199 -13.98 -17.04 2.29
N LEU A 200 -14.79 -16.46 1.42
CA LEU A 200 -14.31 -15.71 0.26
C LEU A 200 -13.54 -14.44 0.68
N ALA A 201 -14.07 -13.67 1.64
CA ALA A 201 -13.39 -12.50 2.18
C ALA A 201 -12.02 -12.88 2.80
N GLU A 202 -11.98 -13.93 3.62
CA GLU A 202 -10.75 -14.47 4.22
C GLU A 202 -9.69 -14.85 3.17
N LEU A 203 -10.09 -15.49 2.07
CA LEU A 203 -9.17 -15.87 1.00
C LEU A 203 -8.56 -14.64 0.32
N ILE A 204 -9.37 -13.62 0.03
CA ILE A 204 -8.94 -12.38 -0.61
C ILE A 204 -8.02 -11.60 0.32
N GLY A 205 -8.40 -11.40 1.58
CA GLY A 205 -7.59 -10.72 2.59
C GLY A 205 -6.27 -11.45 2.87
N THR A 206 -6.30 -12.79 2.90
CA THR A 206 -5.09 -13.61 3.06
C THR A 206 -4.15 -13.45 1.86
N ARG A 207 -4.67 -13.50 0.63
CA ARG A 207 -3.87 -13.26 -0.58
C ARG A 207 -3.21 -11.89 -0.54
N ALA A 208 -3.96 -10.84 -0.24
CA ALA A 208 -3.45 -9.48 -0.18
C ALA A 208 -2.33 -9.33 0.87
N ALA A 209 -2.52 -9.83 2.08
CA ALA A 209 -1.53 -9.75 3.15
C ALA A 209 -0.25 -10.51 2.81
N ARG A 210 -0.37 -11.73 2.28
CA ARG A 210 0.78 -12.56 1.92
C ARG A 210 1.59 -11.98 0.76
N LEU A 211 0.93 -11.49 -0.28
CA LEU A 211 1.61 -10.81 -1.39
C LEU A 211 2.28 -9.50 -0.92
N SER A 212 1.62 -8.71 -0.08
CA SER A 212 2.21 -7.48 0.47
C SER A 212 3.51 -7.76 1.24
N ALA A 213 3.61 -8.88 1.95
CA ALA A 213 4.83 -9.31 2.62
C ALA A 213 5.99 -9.64 1.65
N CYS A 214 5.69 -10.05 0.41
CA CYS A 214 6.71 -10.35 -0.60
C CYS A 214 7.58 -9.12 -0.92
N GLY A 215 6.99 -7.91 -0.98
CA GLY A 215 7.74 -6.67 -1.21
C GLY A 215 8.76 -6.38 -0.10
N VAL A 216 8.36 -6.56 1.16
CA VAL A 216 9.26 -6.43 2.32
C VAL A 216 10.38 -7.47 2.28
N ALA A 217 10.02 -8.75 2.05
CA ALA A 217 10.98 -9.84 1.97
C ALA A 217 12.00 -9.63 0.83
N ALA A 218 11.56 -9.12 -0.32
CA ALA A 218 12.43 -8.81 -1.46
C ALA A 218 13.48 -7.75 -1.10
N ILE A 219 13.09 -6.69 -0.37
CA ILE A 219 14.01 -5.67 0.11
C ILE A 219 15.00 -6.27 1.11
N CYS A 220 14.52 -7.07 2.08
CA CYS A 220 15.38 -7.73 3.06
C CYS A 220 16.43 -8.62 2.38
N LYS A 221 16.01 -9.45 1.42
CA LYS A 221 16.93 -10.31 0.65
C LYS A 221 17.93 -9.49 -0.18
N LYS A 222 17.45 -8.45 -0.89
CA LYS A 222 18.30 -7.56 -1.71
C LYS A 222 19.39 -6.88 -0.87
N LYS A 223 19.03 -6.40 0.31
CA LYS A 223 19.92 -5.63 1.21
C LYS A 223 20.65 -6.51 2.22
N ASN A 224 20.44 -7.83 2.20
CA ASN A 224 20.96 -8.77 3.20
C ASN A 224 20.63 -8.36 4.64
N ILE A 225 19.40 -7.84 4.85
CA ILE A 225 18.90 -7.45 6.17
C ILE A 225 18.46 -8.69 6.92
N GLN A 226 19.13 -8.99 8.02
CA GLN A 226 18.84 -10.17 8.86
C GLN A 226 17.72 -9.89 9.87
N SER A 227 17.67 -8.65 10.39
CA SER A 227 16.62 -8.19 11.29
C SER A 227 16.39 -6.69 11.10
N CYS A 228 15.13 -6.27 11.21
CA CYS A 228 14.77 -4.85 11.19
C CYS A 228 13.33 -4.63 11.63
N HIS A 229 13.00 -3.37 11.91
CA HIS A 229 11.63 -2.90 11.91
C HIS A 229 11.25 -2.30 10.55
N VAL A 230 9.98 -2.45 10.20
CA VAL A 230 9.34 -1.92 8.99
C VAL A 230 8.21 -1.00 9.42
N GLY A 231 8.29 0.28 9.11
CA GLY A 231 7.21 1.23 9.38
C GLY A 231 6.14 1.12 8.29
N ALA A 232 4.92 0.78 8.64
CA ALA A 232 3.82 0.68 7.68
C ALA A 232 2.68 1.65 8.03
N ASP A 233 2.23 2.39 7.01
CA ASP A 233 1.08 3.28 7.07
C ASP A 233 0.00 2.82 6.09
N GLY A 234 -1.22 3.31 6.26
CA GLY A 234 -2.35 3.00 5.41
C GLY A 234 -3.44 2.17 6.08
N SER A 235 -4.68 2.37 5.61
CA SER A 235 -5.88 1.82 6.23
C SER A 235 -5.96 0.29 6.15
N VAL A 236 -5.39 -0.34 5.14
CA VAL A 236 -5.36 -1.81 5.04
C VAL A 236 -4.47 -2.39 6.13
N PHE A 237 -3.30 -1.78 6.38
CA PHE A 237 -2.42 -2.25 7.45
C PHE A 237 -3.00 -2.01 8.85
N THR A 238 -3.59 -0.83 9.06
CA THR A 238 -4.00 -0.40 10.42
C THR A 238 -5.37 -0.94 10.84
N LYS A 239 -6.29 -1.14 9.90
CA LYS A 239 -7.71 -1.42 10.17
C LYS A 239 -8.21 -2.75 9.65
N TYR A 240 -7.53 -3.37 8.66
CA TYR A 240 -8.01 -4.64 8.11
C TYR A 240 -7.67 -5.79 9.07
N PRO A 241 -8.65 -6.60 9.52
CA PRO A 241 -8.44 -7.66 10.49
C PRO A 241 -7.46 -8.71 9.95
N HIS A 242 -6.67 -9.27 10.84
CA HIS A 242 -5.70 -10.33 10.56
C HIS A 242 -4.59 -10.00 9.55
N PHE A 243 -4.61 -8.83 8.88
CA PHE A 243 -3.62 -8.47 7.85
C PHE A 243 -2.19 -8.53 8.39
N LYS A 244 -1.96 -7.95 9.57
CA LYS A 244 -0.64 -7.94 10.23
C LYS A 244 -0.14 -9.35 10.52
N ALA A 245 -0.98 -10.19 11.12
CA ALA A 245 -0.63 -11.57 11.49
C ALA A 245 -0.33 -12.43 10.24
N ARG A 246 -1.15 -12.30 9.19
CA ARG A 246 -0.95 -13.02 7.92
C ARG A 246 0.32 -12.56 7.20
N GLY A 247 0.62 -11.26 7.24
CA GLY A 247 1.86 -10.70 6.71
C GLY A 247 3.10 -11.18 7.46
N ALA A 248 3.06 -11.20 8.79
CA ALA A 248 4.14 -11.72 9.63
C ALA A 248 4.38 -13.21 9.38
N GLN A 249 3.32 -14.01 9.27
CA GLN A 249 3.43 -15.44 8.93
C GLN A 249 4.08 -15.61 7.54
N ALA A 250 3.67 -14.83 6.55
CA ALA A 250 4.26 -14.91 5.21
C ALA A 250 5.74 -14.53 5.21
N LEU A 251 6.14 -13.50 5.96
CA LEU A 251 7.57 -13.15 6.12
C LEU A 251 8.36 -14.29 6.73
N ARG A 252 7.84 -14.95 7.77
CA ARG A 252 8.45 -16.11 8.41
C ARG A 252 8.70 -17.24 7.41
N GLU A 253 7.70 -17.57 6.59
CA GLU A 253 7.78 -18.60 5.57
C GLU A 253 8.77 -18.22 4.43
N ILE A 254 8.72 -16.98 3.92
CA ILE A 254 9.57 -16.53 2.80
C ILE A 254 11.04 -16.38 3.19
N LEU A 255 11.29 -15.96 4.45
CA LEU A 255 12.64 -15.77 4.98
C LEU A 255 13.17 -16.99 5.73
N ASP A 256 12.42 -18.09 5.75
CA ASP A 256 12.78 -19.41 6.25
C ASP A 256 13.24 -19.39 7.73
N TRP A 257 12.40 -18.78 8.60
CA TRP A 257 12.67 -18.80 10.05
C TRP A 257 12.04 -20.02 10.70
N ALA A 258 12.75 -20.59 11.68
CA ALA A 258 12.22 -21.71 12.46
C ALA A 258 10.92 -21.32 13.21
N PRO A 259 9.97 -22.25 13.38
CA PRO A 259 8.67 -21.96 14.00
C PRO A 259 8.74 -21.37 15.41
N ASP A 260 9.77 -21.73 16.18
CA ASP A 260 10.06 -21.28 17.54
C ASP A 260 10.93 -20.02 17.60
N GLU A 261 11.39 -19.53 16.45
CA GLU A 261 12.24 -18.35 16.36
C GLU A 261 11.38 -17.08 16.42
N LYS A 262 11.86 -16.06 17.15
CA LYS A 262 11.21 -14.74 17.19
C LYS A 262 11.28 -14.07 15.83
N ASP A 263 10.22 -13.32 15.49
CA ASP A 263 10.21 -12.53 14.25
C ASP A 263 11.38 -11.56 14.19
N LYS A 264 12.24 -11.73 13.18
CA LYS A 264 13.43 -10.90 12.95
C LYS A 264 13.07 -9.62 12.19
N VAL A 265 12.01 -9.66 11.39
CA VAL A 265 11.47 -8.50 10.68
C VAL A 265 10.06 -8.25 11.19
N SER A 266 9.84 -7.12 11.86
CA SER A 266 8.56 -6.76 12.45
C SER A 266 7.96 -5.56 11.72
N ILE A 267 6.72 -5.72 11.23
CA ILE A 267 6.00 -4.62 10.59
C ILE A 267 5.19 -3.89 11.67
N LEU A 268 5.52 -2.62 11.90
CA LEU A 268 4.95 -1.77 12.93
C LEU A 268 4.14 -0.64 12.31
N ALA A 269 3.07 -0.22 12.97
CA ALA A 269 2.30 0.92 12.50
C ALA A 269 3.13 2.22 12.60
N ALA A 270 3.18 2.98 11.52
CA ALA A 270 3.73 4.33 11.50
C ALA A 270 2.57 5.32 11.76
N GLU A 271 2.68 6.09 12.84
CA GLU A 271 1.68 7.12 13.15
C GLU A 271 1.91 8.35 12.25
N ASP A 272 0.95 8.64 11.35
CA ASP A 272 1.01 9.75 10.38
C ASP A 272 2.37 9.84 9.66
N GLY A 273 2.89 8.69 9.24
CA GLY A 273 4.24 8.58 8.68
C GLY A 273 4.47 9.50 7.49
N SER A 274 3.49 9.67 6.62
CA SER A 274 3.58 10.56 5.47
C SER A 274 3.59 12.03 5.86
N GLY A 275 2.74 12.47 6.79
CA GLY A 275 2.64 13.86 7.25
C GLY A 275 3.86 14.28 8.08
N VAL A 276 4.21 13.50 9.10
CA VAL A 276 5.41 13.73 9.93
C VAL A 276 6.68 13.68 9.06
N GLY A 277 6.76 12.73 8.13
CA GLY A 277 7.88 12.62 7.20
C GLY A 277 8.04 13.85 6.32
N ALA A 278 6.94 14.41 5.81
CA ALA A 278 6.96 15.65 5.02
C ALA A 278 7.51 16.82 5.85
N ALA A 279 7.07 16.96 7.10
CA ALA A 279 7.57 18.01 8.02
C ALA A 279 9.06 17.84 8.33
N LEU A 280 9.51 16.61 8.62
CA LEU A 280 10.92 16.31 8.89
C LEU A 280 11.81 16.62 7.67
N ILE A 281 11.41 16.21 6.48
CA ILE A 281 12.16 16.48 5.24
C ILE A 281 12.24 17.99 4.98
N ALA A 282 11.15 18.74 5.20
CA ALA A 282 11.18 20.19 5.06
C ALA A 282 12.19 20.83 6.04
N ALA A 283 12.15 20.44 7.32
CA ALA A 283 13.06 20.92 8.35
C ALA A 283 14.53 20.57 8.06
N LEU A 284 14.80 19.33 7.69
CA LEU A 284 16.15 18.84 7.33
C LEU A 284 16.68 19.55 6.07
N THR A 285 15.85 19.80 5.08
CA THR A 285 16.22 20.53 3.86
C THR A 285 16.62 21.95 4.18
N LEU A 286 15.84 22.66 5.01
CA LEU A 286 16.17 24.02 5.47
C LEU A 286 17.46 24.03 6.30
N LYS A 287 17.64 23.08 7.23
CA LYS A 287 18.88 22.95 8.03
C LYS A 287 20.11 22.77 7.15
N ARG A 288 20.05 21.88 6.16
CA ARG A 288 21.13 21.62 5.20
C ARG A 288 21.43 22.85 4.36
N PHE A 289 20.41 23.54 3.88
CA PHE A 289 20.56 24.76 3.10
C PHE A 289 21.29 25.84 3.91
N LYS A 290 20.88 26.10 5.17
CA LYS A 290 21.54 27.04 6.08
C LYS A 290 23.00 26.68 6.37
N ALA A 291 23.33 25.40 6.42
CA ALA A 291 24.68 24.88 6.59
C ALA A 291 25.53 24.90 5.31
N GLY A 292 25.02 25.43 4.19
CA GLY A 292 25.72 25.44 2.89
C GLY A 292 25.79 24.09 2.19
N ASN A 293 25.12 23.06 2.71
CA ASN A 293 25.07 21.75 2.04
C ASN A 293 23.93 21.72 1.01
N LEU A 294 24.29 21.97 -0.24
CA LEU A 294 23.36 22.13 -1.35
C LEU A 294 23.14 20.84 -2.15
N ALA A 295 23.73 19.72 -1.76
CA ALA A 295 23.59 18.45 -2.44
C ALA A 295 22.09 18.05 -2.60
N GLY A 296 21.66 17.84 -3.85
CA GLY A 296 20.28 17.47 -4.19
C GLY A 296 19.26 18.63 -4.18
N ILE A 297 19.66 19.85 -3.83
CA ILE A 297 18.80 21.04 -3.90
C ILE A 297 18.86 21.59 -5.32
N ARG A 298 17.75 21.57 -6.05
CA ARG A 298 17.71 21.95 -7.47
C ARG A 298 17.26 23.39 -7.71
N ASP A 299 16.40 23.93 -6.85
CA ASP A 299 15.88 25.30 -6.96
C ASP A 299 16.42 26.18 -5.85
N MET A 300 17.55 26.79 -6.15
CA MET A 300 18.24 27.73 -5.24
C MET A 300 17.48 29.04 -5.05
N GLY A 301 16.68 29.46 -6.05
CA GLY A 301 15.90 30.69 -6.00
C GLY A 301 14.79 30.61 -4.95
N SER A 302 13.98 29.56 -5.00
CA SER A 302 12.93 29.31 -4.02
C SER A 302 13.47 29.11 -2.62
N MET A 303 14.62 28.44 -2.47
CA MET A 303 15.22 28.20 -1.15
C MET A 303 15.72 29.50 -0.47
N LYS A 304 16.29 30.45 -1.22
CA LYS A 304 16.73 31.74 -0.67
C LYS A 304 15.59 32.57 -0.10
N THR A 305 14.37 32.37 -0.56
CA THR A 305 13.18 33.10 -0.02
C THR A 305 12.61 32.44 1.22
N LEU A 306 13.08 31.24 1.61
CA LEU A 306 12.65 30.50 2.81
C LEU A 306 13.50 30.82 4.05
N VAL A 307 14.66 31.42 3.86
CA VAL A 307 15.62 31.83 4.89
C VAL A 307 15.66 33.35 4.99
#